data_0f3bf1bced4b7dee4418ff620ae05b2c
#
_entry.id   0f3bf1bced4b7dee4418ff620ae05b2c
#
_cell.length_a   1.000
_cell.length_b   1.000
_cell.length_c   1.000
_cell.angle_alpha   90.00
_cell.angle_beta   90.00
_cell.angle_gamma   90.00
#
_symmetry.space_group_name_H-M   'P 1'
#
loop_
_entity.id
_entity.type
_entity.pdbx_description
1 polymer ?
#
loop_
_entity_poly.entity_id
_entity_poly.type
_entity_poly.pdbx_seq_one_letter_code
_entity_poly.pdbx_strand_id
1 'polypeptide(L)'
;MNNVTSLLPQGRDDDSKTYILGIDPGTTTIGFCAMEIDPLTCERKSFEAFTVNAEKPCGGRQFNMDLTESHSAIFARLKEISNRFDSILRHYKPVQVATELPFFNAFHPNAYSPLVQVLAMLENTVYEWNPHKPLYRIENTTAKALIYPTAKEE
;
A
#
# COMPACT_ATOMS: atom_id res chain seq x y z
N MET A 1 -15.64 -5.08 -20.92
CA MET A 1 -14.66 -5.82 -20.07
C MET A 1 -13.42 -4.95 -19.93
N ASN A 2 -13.37 -4.07 -18.93
CA ASN A 2 -12.17 -3.27 -18.69
C ASN A 2 -11.24 -4.08 -17.80
N ASN A 3 -10.21 -4.63 -18.42
CA ASN A 3 -9.17 -5.43 -17.76
C ASN A 3 -8.47 -4.59 -16.69
N VAL A 4 -8.49 -5.08 -15.48
CA VAL A 4 -7.77 -4.54 -14.32
C VAL A 4 -6.25 -4.52 -14.53
N THR A 5 -5.76 -5.28 -15.47
CA THR A 5 -4.36 -5.25 -15.95
C THR A 5 -3.92 -3.87 -16.47
N SER A 6 -4.85 -2.92 -16.68
CA SER A 6 -4.54 -1.59 -17.20
C SER A 6 -4.07 -0.58 -16.14
N LEU A 7 -4.09 -0.92 -14.85
CA LEU A 7 -3.65 -0.03 -13.77
C LEU A 7 -2.17 -0.24 -13.36
N LEU A 8 -1.59 -1.36 -13.75
CA LEU A 8 -0.15 -1.58 -13.59
C LEU A 8 0.54 -1.29 -14.92
N PRO A 9 1.68 -0.58 -14.91
CA PRO A 9 2.46 -0.36 -16.12
C PRO A 9 2.78 -1.71 -16.77
N GLN A 10 2.39 -1.87 -18.03
CA GLN A 10 2.64 -3.11 -18.76
C GLN A 10 4.13 -3.26 -19.05
N GLY A 11 4.72 -4.38 -18.65
CA GLY A 11 6.01 -4.87 -19.15
C GLY A 11 7.22 -4.25 -18.47
N ARG A 12 7.52 -4.66 -17.24
CA ARG A 12 8.84 -4.45 -16.64
C ARG A 12 9.33 -5.75 -16.01
N ASP A 13 9.94 -6.61 -16.83
CA ASP A 13 10.86 -7.66 -16.38
C ASP A 13 12.30 -7.14 -16.36
N ASP A 14 12.50 -5.91 -15.86
CA ASP A 14 13.83 -5.36 -15.66
C ASP A 14 14.29 -5.66 -14.21
N ASP A 15 14.81 -6.87 -14.00
CA ASP A 15 15.37 -7.32 -12.74
C ASP A 15 16.60 -6.48 -12.28
N SER A 16 17.04 -5.50 -13.11
CA SER A 16 18.13 -4.59 -12.75
C SER A 16 17.70 -3.44 -11.84
N LYS A 17 16.41 -3.20 -11.67
CA LYS A 17 15.88 -2.08 -10.89
C LYS A 17 15.58 -2.46 -9.45
N THR A 18 15.95 -1.57 -8.54
CA THR A 18 15.72 -1.72 -7.11
C THR A 18 14.62 -0.76 -6.66
N TYR A 19 13.55 -1.28 -6.06
CA TYR A 19 12.41 -0.48 -5.60
C TYR A 19 12.24 -0.51 -4.09
N ILE A 20 11.83 0.64 -3.54
CA ILE A 20 11.19 0.76 -2.23
C ILE A 20 9.72 1.10 -2.47
N LEU A 21 8.81 0.44 -1.76
CA LEU A 21 7.38 0.68 -1.85
C LEU A 21 6.88 1.37 -0.58
N GLY A 22 6.34 2.57 -0.73
CA GLY A 22 5.66 3.33 0.32
C GLY A 22 4.14 3.16 0.21
N ILE A 23 3.45 3.10 1.34
CA ILE A 23 2.01 2.92 1.44
C ILE A 23 1.40 3.97 2.35
N ASP A 24 0.38 4.67 1.85
CA ASP A 24 -0.51 5.53 2.63
C ASP A 24 -1.83 4.77 2.84
N PRO A 25 -2.06 4.21 4.05
CA PRO A 25 -3.18 3.31 4.28
C PRO A 25 -4.51 4.06 4.42
N GLY A 26 -5.50 3.65 3.64
CA GLY A 26 -6.88 4.11 3.73
C GLY A 26 -7.87 2.96 3.66
N THR A 27 -9.07 3.16 4.16
CA THR A 27 -10.11 2.11 4.24
C THR A 27 -10.87 1.88 2.95
N THR A 28 -10.90 2.86 2.06
CA THR A 28 -11.56 2.80 0.75
C THR A 28 -10.61 3.08 -0.40
N THR A 29 -9.61 3.92 -0.15
CA THR A 29 -8.57 4.27 -1.11
C THR A 29 -7.22 4.19 -0.43
N ILE A 30 -6.29 3.45 -1.01
CA ILE A 30 -4.91 3.31 -0.53
C ILE A 30 -3.97 3.95 -1.55
N GLY A 31 -3.05 4.79 -1.07
CA GLY A 31 -1.97 5.35 -1.86
C GLY A 31 -0.75 4.43 -1.88
N PHE A 32 -0.11 4.32 -3.02
CA PHE A 32 1.15 3.60 -3.20
C PHE A 32 2.16 4.51 -3.91
N CYS A 33 3.41 4.40 -3.51
CA CYS A 33 4.53 5.04 -4.18
C CYS A 33 5.65 4.02 -4.37
N ALA A 34 5.91 3.62 -5.61
CA ALA A 34 7.05 2.80 -5.97
C ALA A 34 8.21 3.72 -6.33
N MET A 35 9.26 3.71 -5.53
CA MET A 35 10.44 4.55 -5.69
C MET A 35 11.62 3.70 -6.15
N GLU A 36 12.14 3.98 -7.35
CA GLU A 36 13.37 3.39 -7.85
C GLU A 36 14.58 4.06 -7.20
N ILE A 37 15.47 3.27 -6.64
CA ILE A 37 16.70 3.74 -5.99
C ILE A 37 17.93 3.12 -6.62
N ASP A 38 19.05 3.81 -6.49
CA ASP A 38 20.35 3.19 -6.71
C ASP A 38 20.70 2.30 -5.53
N PRO A 39 20.99 1.00 -5.74
CA PRO A 39 21.25 0.07 -4.63
C PRO A 39 22.57 0.35 -3.88
N LEU A 40 23.49 1.10 -4.48
CA LEU A 40 24.79 1.42 -3.88
C LEU A 40 24.78 2.76 -3.12
N THR A 41 24.14 3.77 -3.71
CA THR A 41 24.11 5.13 -3.12
C THR A 41 22.83 5.41 -2.33
N CYS A 42 21.79 4.58 -2.51
CA CYS A 42 20.43 4.81 -2.00
C CYS A 42 19.78 6.09 -2.55
N GLU A 43 20.35 6.68 -3.59
CA GLU A 43 19.76 7.86 -4.23
C GLU A 43 18.52 7.51 -5.03
N ARG A 44 17.50 8.36 -4.94
CA ARG A 44 16.28 8.23 -5.72
C ARG A 44 16.56 8.50 -7.19
N LYS A 45 16.23 7.55 -8.06
CA LYS A 45 16.29 7.69 -9.54
C LYS A 45 14.95 8.17 -10.11
N SER A 46 13.87 7.51 -9.71
CA SER A 46 12.53 7.83 -10.18
C SER A 46 11.47 7.42 -9.16
N PHE A 47 10.23 7.83 -9.32
CA PHE A 47 9.12 7.30 -8.56
C PHE A 47 7.84 7.29 -9.40
N GLU A 48 6.94 6.39 -9.03
CA GLU A 48 5.59 6.30 -9.57
C GLU A 48 4.60 6.23 -8.40
N ALA A 49 3.65 7.16 -8.37
CA ALA A 49 2.61 7.20 -7.34
C ALA A 49 1.24 6.94 -7.96
N PHE A 50 0.45 6.10 -7.30
CA PHE A 50 -0.88 5.71 -7.75
C PHE A 50 -1.79 5.36 -6.57
N THR A 51 -3.08 5.27 -6.82
CA THR A 51 -4.07 4.91 -5.81
C THR A 51 -4.86 3.67 -6.22
N VAL A 52 -5.23 2.88 -5.23
CA VAL A 52 -6.15 1.75 -5.36
C VAL A 52 -7.45 2.09 -4.65
N ASN A 53 -8.56 2.06 -5.38
CA ASN A 53 -9.89 2.23 -4.80
C ASN A 53 -10.53 0.86 -4.58
N ALA A 54 -10.75 0.50 -3.30
CA ALA A 54 -11.29 -0.79 -2.88
C ALA A 54 -12.80 -0.95 -3.13
N GLU A 55 -13.52 0.14 -3.45
CA GLU A 55 -14.93 0.10 -3.82
C GLU A 55 -15.15 -0.30 -5.28
N LYS A 56 -14.07 -0.29 -6.08
CA LYS A 56 -14.10 -0.72 -7.49
C LYS A 56 -13.48 -2.11 -7.61
N PRO A 57 -14.28 -3.19 -7.51
CA PRO A 57 -13.76 -4.55 -7.46
C PRO A 57 -13.07 -4.97 -8.77
N CYS A 58 -11.92 -5.60 -8.63
CA CYS A 58 -11.17 -6.22 -9.74
C CYS A 58 -11.73 -7.59 -10.13
N GLY A 59 -12.23 -8.34 -9.15
CA GLY A 59 -12.74 -9.70 -9.33
C GLY A 59 -14.11 -9.82 -9.99
N GLY A 60 -14.66 -8.67 -10.41
CA GLY A 60 -16.02 -8.59 -10.92
C GLY A 60 -17.06 -8.30 -9.83
N ARG A 61 -18.19 -7.74 -10.28
CA ARG A 61 -19.26 -7.29 -9.37
C ARG A 61 -19.83 -8.43 -8.53
N GLN A 62 -19.99 -9.60 -9.14
CA GLN A 62 -20.60 -10.78 -8.48
C GLN A 62 -19.74 -11.29 -7.33
N PHE A 63 -18.44 -11.47 -7.53
CA PHE A 63 -17.51 -11.93 -6.47
C PHE A 63 -17.53 -11.03 -5.23
N ASN A 64 -17.59 -9.72 -5.44
CA ASN A 64 -17.64 -8.76 -4.34
C ASN A 64 -19.01 -8.80 -3.62
N MET A 65 -20.11 -9.01 -4.33
CA MET A 65 -21.44 -9.19 -3.73
C MET A 65 -21.47 -10.46 -2.86
N ASP A 66 -20.98 -11.59 -3.38
CA ASP A 66 -20.93 -12.85 -2.64
C ASP A 66 -20.09 -12.74 -1.35
N LEU A 67 -18.95 -12.05 -1.40
CA LEU A 67 -18.14 -11.78 -0.22
C LEU A 67 -18.85 -10.83 0.77
N THR A 68 -19.56 -9.84 0.28
CA THR A 68 -20.30 -8.89 1.12
C THR A 68 -21.46 -9.60 1.83
N GLU A 69 -22.17 -10.47 1.16
CA GLU A 69 -23.27 -11.26 1.72
C GLU A 69 -22.77 -12.30 2.72
N SER A 70 -21.67 -13.00 2.41
CA SER A 70 -21.16 -14.11 3.23
C SER A 70 -20.35 -13.63 4.45
N HIS A 71 -19.70 -12.48 4.39
CA HIS A 71 -18.78 -12.00 5.42
C HIS A 71 -19.14 -10.59 5.90
N SER A 72 -18.76 -9.56 5.12
CA SER A 72 -19.13 -8.14 5.34
C SER A 72 -18.56 -7.26 4.24
N ALA A 73 -19.11 -6.04 4.12
CA ALA A 73 -18.57 -5.05 3.19
C ALA A 73 -17.12 -4.63 3.52
N ILE A 74 -16.76 -4.62 4.81
CA ILE A 74 -15.38 -4.35 5.25
C ILE A 74 -14.46 -5.47 4.78
N PHE A 75 -14.84 -6.72 5.02
CA PHE A 75 -14.04 -7.87 4.60
C PHE A 75 -13.84 -7.91 3.09
N ALA A 76 -14.89 -7.67 2.31
CA ALA A 76 -14.81 -7.63 0.84
C ALA A 76 -13.82 -6.55 0.36
N ARG A 77 -13.83 -5.36 0.97
CA ARG A 77 -12.85 -4.29 0.67
C ARG A 77 -11.43 -4.67 1.05
N LEU A 78 -11.22 -5.22 2.24
CA LEU A 78 -9.90 -5.68 2.67
C LEU A 78 -9.33 -6.75 1.73
N LYS A 79 -10.17 -7.69 1.30
CA LYS A 79 -9.74 -8.73 0.34
C LYS A 79 -9.38 -8.14 -1.02
N GLU A 80 -10.12 -7.15 -1.50
CA GLU A 80 -9.81 -6.43 -2.75
C GLU A 80 -8.47 -5.70 -2.65
N ILE A 81 -8.23 -5.00 -1.53
CA ILE A 81 -6.95 -4.33 -1.24
C ILE A 81 -5.80 -5.33 -1.24
N SER A 82 -5.96 -6.45 -0.52
CA SER A 82 -4.95 -7.51 -0.44
C SER A 82 -4.59 -8.07 -1.82
N ASN A 83 -5.58 -8.39 -2.64
CA ASN A 83 -5.36 -8.94 -3.97
C ASN A 83 -4.59 -7.97 -4.89
N ARG A 84 -4.93 -6.68 -4.84
CA ARG A 84 -4.22 -5.64 -5.62
C ARG A 84 -2.82 -5.40 -5.08
N PHE A 85 -2.67 -5.39 -3.78
CA PHE A 85 -1.37 -5.21 -3.15
C PHE A 85 -0.42 -6.36 -3.47
N ASP A 86 -0.89 -7.62 -3.43
CA ASP A 86 -0.10 -8.78 -3.89
C ASP A 86 0.37 -8.61 -5.33
N SER A 87 -0.50 -8.14 -6.22
CA SER A 87 -0.13 -7.86 -7.62
C SER A 87 0.94 -6.77 -7.74
N ILE A 88 0.88 -5.72 -6.90
CA ILE A 88 1.87 -4.65 -6.84
C ILE A 88 3.22 -5.19 -6.34
N LEU A 89 3.21 -5.99 -5.27
CA LEU A 89 4.42 -6.61 -4.72
C LEU A 89 5.11 -7.51 -5.75
N ARG A 90 4.36 -8.31 -6.50
CA ARG A 90 4.89 -9.18 -7.55
C ARG A 90 5.44 -8.40 -8.74
N HIS A 91 4.82 -7.26 -9.06
CA HIS A 91 5.25 -6.42 -10.18
C HIS A 91 6.55 -5.67 -9.86
N TYR A 92 6.62 -4.98 -8.72
CA TYR A 92 7.79 -4.17 -8.37
C TYR A 92 8.89 -4.96 -7.67
N LYS A 93 8.58 -6.09 -7.04
CA LYS A 93 9.52 -6.92 -6.25
C LYS A 93 10.35 -6.06 -5.29
N PRO A 94 9.74 -5.20 -4.44
CA PRO A 94 10.46 -4.19 -3.69
C PRO A 94 11.44 -4.81 -2.70
N VAL A 95 12.60 -4.16 -2.49
CA VAL A 95 13.57 -4.57 -1.47
C VAL A 95 13.08 -4.22 -0.07
N GLN A 96 12.28 -3.15 0.05
CA GLN A 96 11.65 -2.73 1.29
C GLN A 96 10.22 -2.26 1.04
N VAL A 97 9.35 -2.51 2.02
CA VAL A 97 7.96 -2.03 2.03
C VAL A 97 7.73 -1.25 3.31
N ALA A 98 7.22 -0.05 3.22
CA ALA A 98 6.93 0.81 4.36
C ALA A 98 5.51 1.35 4.30
N THR A 99 4.88 1.51 5.46
CA THR A 99 3.56 2.11 5.61
C THR A 99 3.55 3.14 6.73
N GLU A 100 2.70 4.15 6.58
CA GLU A 100 2.39 5.05 7.67
C GLU A 100 1.60 4.31 8.76
N LEU A 101 1.91 4.60 10.03
CA LEU A 101 1.13 4.11 11.15
C LEU A 101 -0.19 4.88 11.27
N PRO A 102 -1.32 4.22 11.42
CA PRO A 102 -2.57 4.89 11.76
C PRO A 102 -2.43 5.56 13.13
N PHE A 103 -2.75 6.85 13.21
CA PHE A 103 -2.79 7.54 14.47
C PHE A 103 -4.22 7.67 15.00
N PHE A 104 -4.35 7.59 16.33
CA PHE A 104 -5.63 7.80 16.97
C PHE A 104 -5.99 9.29 16.95
N ASN A 105 -7.12 9.63 16.35
CA ASN A 105 -7.68 10.96 16.37
C ASN A 105 -8.94 10.96 17.27
N ALA A 106 -8.88 11.68 18.38
CA ALA A 106 -9.98 11.80 19.33
C ALA A 106 -11.27 12.39 18.72
N PHE A 107 -11.16 13.19 17.66
CA PHE A 107 -12.31 13.72 16.92
C PHE A 107 -12.94 12.70 15.95
N HIS A 108 -12.22 11.65 15.57
CA HIS A 108 -12.68 10.59 14.67
C HIS A 108 -12.28 9.20 15.17
N PRO A 109 -12.73 8.80 16.38
CA PRO A 109 -12.31 7.54 17.01
C PRO A 109 -12.72 6.31 16.20
N ASN A 110 -13.84 6.38 15.47
CA ASN A 110 -14.35 5.28 14.66
C ASN A 110 -13.51 4.98 13.39
N ALA A 111 -12.64 5.90 12.96
CA ALA A 111 -11.76 5.68 11.81
C ALA A 111 -10.52 4.83 12.15
N TYR A 112 -10.14 4.76 13.44
CA TYR A 112 -8.93 4.07 13.87
C TYR A 112 -9.02 2.55 13.70
N SER A 113 -10.11 1.93 14.16
CA SER A 113 -10.29 0.47 14.10
C SER A 113 -10.23 -0.10 12.66
N PRO A 114 -10.92 0.47 11.67
CA PRO A 114 -10.78 0.04 10.28
C PRO A 114 -9.35 0.19 9.72
N LEU A 115 -8.63 1.25 10.08
CA LEU A 115 -7.24 1.44 9.64
C LEU A 115 -6.29 0.39 10.24
N VAL A 116 -6.50 -0.01 11.50
CA VAL A 116 -5.74 -1.11 12.12
C VAL A 116 -5.99 -2.43 11.38
N GLN A 117 -7.22 -2.69 10.93
CA GLN A 117 -7.52 -3.88 10.11
C GLN A 117 -6.82 -3.83 8.74
N VAL A 118 -6.78 -2.66 8.10
CA VAL A 118 -6.02 -2.46 6.86
C VAL A 118 -4.54 -2.76 7.11
N LEU A 119 -3.96 -2.22 8.18
CA LEU A 119 -2.56 -2.46 8.51
C LEU A 119 -2.24 -3.94 8.73
N ALA A 120 -3.07 -4.65 9.49
CA ALA A 120 -2.93 -6.08 9.72
C ALA A 120 -3.01 -6.89 8.39
N MET A 121 -3.92 -6.49 7.51
CA MET A 121 -4.05 -7.11 6.20
C MET A 121 -2.82 -6.83 5.31
N LEU A 122 -2.29 -5.61 5.30
CA LEU A 122 -1.06 -5.26 4.57
C LEU A 122 0.12 -6.10 5.06
N GLU A 123 0.28 -6.23 6.38
CA GLU A 123 1.33 -7.05 7.00
C GLU A 123 1.23 -8.53 6.60
N ASN A 124 0.01 -9.09 6.67
CA ASN A 124 -0.23 -10.47 6.23
C ASN A 124 0.08 -10.66 4.74
N THR A 125 -0.30 -9.71 3.88
CA THR A 125 -0.04 -9.80 2.43
C THR A 125 1.47 -9.74 2.13
N VAL A 126 2.24 -8.90 2.84
CA VAL A 126 3.70 -8.88 2.71
C VAL A 126 4.31 -10.20 3.17
N TYR A 127 3.84 -10.76 4.29
CA TYR A 127 4.30 -12.05 4.80
C TYR A 127 4.01 -13.20 3.82
N GLU A 128 2.81 -13.26 3.25
CA GLU A 128 2.46 -14.27 2.25
C GLU A 128 3.30 -14.14 0.96
N TRP A 129 3.61 -12.92 0.56
CA TRP A 129 4.48 -12.68 -0.60
C TRP A 129 5.94 -13.04 -0.31
N ASN A 130 6.48 -12.62 0.83
CA ASN A 130 7.84 -12.94 1.25
C ASN A 130 7.98 -12.88 2.78
N PRO A 131 8.02 -14.04 3.48
CA PRO A 131 8.07 -14.10 4.94
C PRO A 131 9.35 -13.53 5.56
N HIS A 132 10.40 -13.29 4.77
CA HIS A 132 11.66 -12.70 5.22
C HIS A 132 11.69 -11.18 5.11
N LYS A 133 10.62 -10.55 4.59
CA LYS A 133 10.51 -9.10 4.46
C LYS A 133 9.51 -8.54 5.46
N PRO A 134 9.95 -7.66 6.39
CA PRO A 134 9.02 -6.98 7.28
C PRO A 134 8.29 -5.84 6.55
N LEU A 135 7.08 -5.53 7.02
CA LEU A 135 6.42 -4.27 6.73
C LEU A 135 6.93 -3.21 7.72
N TYR A 136 7.73 -2.26 7.26
CA TYR A 136 8.20 -1.16 8.08
C TYR A 136 7.07 -0.19 8.39
N ARG A 137 6.95 0.23 9.65
CA ARG A 137 5.91 1.13 10.12
C ARG A 137 6.55 2.47 10.47
N ILE A 138 6.10 3.54 9.85
CA ILE A 138 6.65 4.89 10.01
C ILE A 138 5.62 5.77 10.70
N GLU A 139 6.00 6.42 11.78
CA GLU A 139 5.15 7.40 12.43
C GLU A 139 4.99 8.64 11.55
N ASN A 140 3.77 9.17 11.48
CA ASN A 140 3.43 10.36 10.69
C ASN A 140 4.30 11.58 11.04
N THR A 141 4.56 11.78 12.34
CA THR A 141 5.43 12.85 12.82
C THR A 141 6.86 12.71 12.30
N THR A 142 7.39 11.48 12.28
CA THR A 142 8.73 11.20 11.75
C THR A 142 8.78 11.43 10.24
N ALA A 143 7.78 10.96 9.49
CA ALA A 143 7.70 11.19 8.05
C ALA A 143 7.63 12.68 7.70
N LYS A 144 6.81 13.46 8.42
CA LYS A 144 6.72 14.91 8.23
C LYS A 144 8.01 15.63 8.57
N ALA A 145 8.69 15.25 9.66
CA ALA A 145 9.96 15.87 10.06
C ALA A 145 11.07 15.63 9.03
N LEU A 146 11.04 14.49 8.32
CA LEU A 146 12.01 14.19 7.27
C LEU A 146 11.74 14.97 5.97
N ILE A 147 10.45 15.22 5.66
CA ILE A 147 10.05 15.92 4.42
C ILE A 147 10.13 17.43 4.61
N TYR A 148 9.75 17.90 5.79
CA TYR A 148 9.74 19.32 6.16
C TYR A 148 10.66 19.53 7.38
N PRO A 149 12.00 19.49 7.21
CA PRO A 149 12.87 19.85 8.29
C PRO A 149 12.53 21.30 8.67
N THR A 150 12.00 21.50 9.89
CA THR A 150 11.79 22.83 10.41
C THR A 150 13.13 23.53 10.37
N ALA A 151 13.25 24.57 9.54
CA ALA A 151 14.40 25.47 9.61
C ALA A 151 14.50 25.90 11.07
N LYS A 152 15.59 25.50 11.74
CA LYS A 152 15.91 26.09 13.04
C LYS A 152 16.13 27.56 12.75
N GLU A 153 15.21 28.39 13.23
CA GLU A 153 15.44 29.83 13.30
C GLU A 153 16.73 30.04 14.12
N GLU A 154 17.75 30.55 13.46
CA GLU A 154 18.95 31.07 14.12
C GLU A 154 18.63 32.40 14.86
#